data_0422b71d4d4205381430ee20572f9602
#
_entry.id   0422b71d4d4205381430ee20572f9602
#
_cell.length_a   1.000
_cell.length_b   1.000
_cell.length_c   1.000
_cell.angle_alpha   90.00
_cell.angle_beta   90.00
_cell.angle_gamma   90.00
#
_symmetry.space_group_name_H-M   'P 1'
#
loop_
_entity.id
_entity.type
_entity.pdbx_description
1 polymer ?
#
loop_
_entity_poly.entity_id
_entity_poly.type
_entity_poly.pdbx_seq_one_letter_code
_entity_poly.pdbx_strand_id
1 'polypeptide(L)'
;MGQARTLDRPEKKRRAAVPFLEETAWQAKRRAAPKTVIANLSRIPGVGPSIAADLYLLGIRDVAELRGRNPETLYADFCREVGQPVDRCLLYTFRCAVYYASAAAPEPEMLKWWNWKDDAPAAVAAGVRPVNSRKSRIR
;
A
#
# COMPACT_ATOMS: atom_id res chain seq x y z
N MET A 1 -19.08 -44.05 6.77
CA MET A 1 -18.86 -43.51 6.89
C MET A 1 -18.37 -43.12 6.99
N GLY A 2 -18.21 -43.28 6.95
CA GLY A 2 -17.85 -42.46 7.02
C GLY A 2 -17.11 -42.21 6.97
N GLN A 3 -16.81 -41.95 6.83
CA GLN A 3 -16.31 -41.47 6.77
C GLN A 3 -15.73 -41.09 6.32
N ALA A 4 -15.91 -41.35 6.12
CA ALA A 4 -15.65 -40.67 5.78
C ALA A 4 -15.19 -40.32 5.29
N ARG A 5 -15.22 -40.20 5.14
CA ARG A 5 -15.10 -39.51 4.78
C ARG A 5 -14.61 -38.99 4.55
N THR A 6 -14.63 -39.10 4.34
CA THR A 6 -14.47 -38.27 4.24
C THR A 6 -13.86 -37.91 3.99
N LEU A 7 -13.89 -37.97 3.60
CA LEU A 7 -13.66 -37.26 3.46
C LEU A 7 -13.31 -36.90 3.11
N ASP A 8 -13.51 -37.18 2.76
CA ASP A 8 -13.49 -36.41 2.65
C ASP A 8 -13.17 -35.80 2.36
N ARG A 9 -13.28 -36.01 1.91
CA ARG A 9 -13.25 -35.02 1.71
C ARG A 9 -12.56 -34.41 1.62
N PRO A 10 -12.48 -34.49 1.40
CA PRO A 10 -12.01 -33.41 1.39
C PRO A 10 -11.31 -32.94 1.18
N GLU A 11 -11.10 -32.89 0.95
CA GLU A 11 -10.76 -32.06 1.13
C GLU A 11 -10.29 -31.47 0.87
N LYS A 12 -10.38 -31.75 0.32
CA LYS A 12 -10.27 -30.83 0.37
C LYS A 12 -9.83 -30.26 0.46
N LYS A 13 -9.91 -30.63 0.07
CA LYS A 13 -9.71 -29.74 0.52
C LYS A 13 -9.02 -29.36 0.79
N ARG A 14 -8.73 -29.56 0.35
CA ARG A 14 -8.21 -28.84 0.93
C ARG A 14 -7.42 -28.38 0.84
N ARG A 15 -7.21 -28.07 0.50
CA ARG A 15 -6.65 -27.17 0.66
C ARG A 15 -5.96 -26.83 1.25
N ALA A 16 -5.62 -26.72 1.38
CA ALA A 16 -5.15 -26.09 2.16
C ALA A 16 -4.72 -25.77 2.72
N ALA A 17 -4.68 -26.05 3.05
CA ALA A 17 -4.48 -25.65 3.79
C ALA A 17 -4.19 -25.13 4.22
N VAL A 18 -4.50 -24.99 4.25
CA VAL A 18 -4.08 -24.32 4.67
C VAL A 18 -3.97 -23.60 5.86
N PRO A 19 -3.16 -23.69 6.74
CA PRO A 19 -3.01 -22.98 7.96
C PRO A 19 -2.95 -21.54 7.75
N PHE A 20 -2.41 -21.23 6.71
CA PHE A 20 -2.42 -19.93 6.32
C PHE A 20 -3.77 -19.41 6.15
N LEU A 21 -4.69 -20.17 6.40
CA LEU A 21 -6.06 -19.72 6.37
C LEU A 21 -6.37 -18.80 7.53
N GLU A 22 -5.53 -18.79 8.55
CA GLU A 22 -5.74 -17.86 9.64
C GLU A 22 -5.29 -16.46 9.22
N GLU A 23 -6.16 -15.50 9.47
CA GLU A 23 -5.88 -14.11 9.14
C GLU A 23 -4.79 -13.58 10.04
N THR A 24 -3.80 -12.90 9.47
CA THR A 24 -2.75 -12.26 10.25
C THR A 24 -3.29 -11.01 10.93
N ALA A 25 -2.54 -10.50 11.90
CA ALA A 25 -2.94 -9.29 12.61
C ALA A 25 -3.07 -8.10 11.66
N TRP A 26 -2.13 -7.97 10.72
CA TRP A 26 -2.20 -6.84 9.80
C TRP A 26 -3.37 -6.99 8.82
N GLN A 27 -3.69 -8.22 8.41
CA GLN A 27 -4.85 -8.43 7.54
C GLN A 27 -6.14 -8.08 8.27
N ALA A 28 -6.25 -8.48 9.53
CA ALA A 28 -7.43 -8.16 10.33
C ALA A 28 -7.59 -6.66 10.51
N LYS A 29 -6.49 -5.97 10.74
CA LYS A 29 -6.53 -4.52 10.91
C LYS A 29 -6.97 -3.81 9.63
N ARG A 30 -6.44 -4.25 8.49
CA ARG A 30 -6.87 -3.68 7.20
C ARG A 30 -8.35 -3.88 6.98
N ARG A 31 -8.83 -5.08 7.25
CA ARG A 31 -10.24 -5.42 7.05
C ARG A 31 -11.14 -4.61 7.97
N ALA A 32 -10.63 -4.22 9.12
CA ALA A 32 -11.41 -3.47 10.09
C ALA A 32 -11.45 -1.96 9.83
N ALA A 33 -10.80 -1.50 8.75
CA ALA A 33 -10.78 -0.08 8.44
C ALA A 33 -12.21 0.46 8.28
N PRO A 34 -12.56 1.54 8.99
CA PRO A 34 -13.89 2.12 8.87
C PRO A 34 -14.17 2.61 7.46
N LYS A 35 -15.42 2.45 7.01
CA LYS A 35 -15.79 2.90 5.67
C LYS A 35 -15.56 4.38 5.48
N THR A 36 -15.73 5.17 6.54
CA THR A 36 -15.48 6.61 6.45
C THR A 36 -14.02 6.92 6.19
N VAL A 37 -13.11 6.16 6.80
CA VAL A 37 -11.68 6.33 6.56
C VAL A 37 -11.34 5.93 5.13
N ILE A 38 -11.87 4.80 4.69
CA ILE A 38 -11.65 4.33 3.31
C ILE A 38 -12.14 5.37 2.32
N ALA A 39 -13.33 5.92 2.53
CA ALA A 39 -13.88 6.92 1.63
C ALA A 39 -13.02 8.18 1.61
N ASN A 40 -12.56 8.62 2.78
CA ASN A 40 -11.73 9.82 2.87
C ASN A 40 -10.42 9.63 2.09
N LEU A 41 -9.72 8.53 2.36
CA LEU A 41 -8.42 8.30 1.75
C LEU A 41 -8.53 7.97 0.26
N SER A 42 -9.67 7.41 -0.16
CA SER A 42 -9.88 7.09 -1.57
C SER A 42 -10.08 8.34 -2.43
N ARG A 43 -10.19 9.50 -1.82
CA ARG A 43 -10.22 10.76 -2.56
C ARG A 43 -8.88 11.05 -3.24
N ILE A 44 -7.82 10.45 -2.75
CA ILE A 44 -6.49 10.64 -3.31
C ILE A 44 -6.43 9.93 -4.66
N PRO A 45 -6.02 10.63 -5.74
CA PRO A 45 -5.90 9.97 -7.05
C PRO A 45 -4.96 8.77 -6.96
N GLY A 46 -5.39 7.65 -7.50
CA GLY A 46 -4.61 6.42 -7.48
C GLY A 46 -4.78 5.58 -6.24
N VAL A 47 -5.51 6.08 -5.24
CA VAL A 47 -5.75 5.34 -4.00
C VAL A 47 -7.18 4.81 -4.02
N GLY A 48 -7.31 3.50 -4.18
CA GLY A 48 -8.59 2.83 -4.05
C GLY A 48 -8.76 2.27 -2.65
N PRO A 49 -9.83 1.49 -2.43
CA PRO A 49 -10.11 0.95 -1.09
C PRO A 49 -8.96 0.11 -0.53
N SER A 50 -8.27 -0.65 -1.39
CA SER A 50 -7.19 -1.51 -0.92
C SER A 50 -6.03 -0.68 -0.38
N ILE A 51 -5.58 0.33 -1.12
CA ILE A 51 -4.48 1.17 -0.68
C ILE A 51 -4.91 2.05 0.48
N ALA A 52 -6.17 2.48 0.50
CA ALA A 52 -6.68 3.21 1.66
C ALA A 52 -6.57 2.36 2.92
N ALA A 53 -6.86 1.05 2.82
CA ALA A 53 -6.71 0.16 3.95
C ALA A 53 -5.23 0.00 4.35
N ASP A 54 -4.33 0.03 3.37
CA ASP A 54 -2.90 -0.01 3.65
C ASP A 54 -2.47 1.23 4.45
N LEU A 55 -2.98 2.38 4.07
CA LEU A 55 -2.68 3.61 4.80
C LEU A 55 -3.27 3.57 6.22
N TYR A 56 -4.47 3.02 6.35
CA TYR A 56 -5.07 2.85 7.67
C TYR A 56 -4.20 1.95 8.55
N LEU A 57 -3.64 0.91 7.95
CA LEU A 57 -2.73 0.02 8.68
C LEU A 57 -1.55 0.80 9.26
N LEU A 58 -1.11 1.83 8.57
CA LEU A 58 0.00 2.66 9.01
C LEU A 58 -0.43 3.79 9.95
N GLY A 59 -1.70 3.82 10.33
CA GLY A 59 -2.20 4.82 11.26
C GLY A 59 -2.72 6.08 10.60
N ILE A 60 -2.82 6.09 9.28
CA ILE A 60 -3.32 7.26 8.55
C ILE A 60 -4.83 7.13 8.42
N ARG A 61 -5.57 8.11 8.91
CA ARG A 61 -7.03 8.06 8.89
C ARG A 61 -7.66 9.16 8.04
N ASP A 62 -6.85 10.12 7.61
CA ASP A 62 -7.36 11.28 6.89
C ASP A 62 -6.29 11.78 5.96
N VAL A 63 -6.70 12.34 4.82
CA VAL A 63 -5.75 12.87 3.84
C VAL A 63 -4.80 13.88 4.50
N ALA A 64 -5.32 14.72 5.39
CA ALA A 64 -4.48 15.74 6.04
C ALA A 64 -3.33 15.15 6.83
N GLU A 65 -3.45 13.92 7.30
CA GLU A 65 -2.40 13.27 8.07
C GLU A 65 -1.21 12.87 7.21
N LEU A 66 -1.37 12.91 5.90
CA LEU A 66 -0.26 12.62 4.99
C LEU A 66 0.62 13.83 4.70
N ARG A 67 0.17 15.01 5.10
CA ARG A 67 0.94 16.22 4.82
C ARG A 67 2.33 16.11 5.43
N GLY A 68 3.34 16.36 4.61
CA GLY A 68 4.71 16.39 5.08
C GLY A 68 5.28 15.04 5.48
N ARG A 69 4.53 13.93 5.29
CA ARG A 69 5.04 12.63 5.64
C ARG A 69 6.07 12.17 4.61
N ASN A 70 6.96 11.32 5.06
CA ASN A 70 7.99 10.77 4.18
C ASN A 70 7.47 9.48 3.57
N PRO A 71 7.23 9.44 2.24
CA PRO A 71 6.67 8.25 1.62
C PRO A 71 7.58 7.03 1.71
N GLU A 72 8.90 7.21 1.71
CA GLU A 72 9.83 6.10 1.88
C GLU A 72 9.66 5.45 3.24
N THR A 73 9.47 6.27 4.28
CA THR A 73 9.25 5.74 5.62
C THR A 73 7.92 4.99 5.70
N LEU A 74 6.88 5.55 5.08
CA LEU A 74 5.58 4.88 5.05
C LEU A 74 5.70 3.52 4.36
N TYR A 75 6.41 3.47 3.25
CA TYR A 75 6.58 2.23 2.52
C TYR A 75 7.39 1.21 3.35
N ALA A 76 8.47 1.66 3.98
CA ALA A 76 9.28 0.76 4.81
C ALA A 76 8.46 0.23 5.99
N ASP A 77 7.67 1.09 6.61
CA ASP A 77 6.82 0.68 7.72
C ASP A 77 5.79 -0.34 7.26
N PHE A 78 5.23 -0.15 6.07
CA PHE A 78 4.27 -1.10 5.54
C PHE A 78 4.91 -2.46 5.29
N CYS A 79 6.09 -2.48 4.67
CA CYS A 79 6.80 -3.73 4.43
C CYS A 79 7.10 -4.45 5.75
N ARG A 80 7.44 -3.69 6.78
CA ARG A 80 7.71 -4.25 8.09
C ARG A 80 6.45 -4.84 8.70
N GLU A 81 5.31 -4.14 8.55
CA GLU A 81 4.05 -4.63 9.09
C GLU A 81 3.63 -5.96 8.45
N VAL A 82 3.79 -6.07 7.14
CA VAL A 82 3.37 -7.28 6.45
C VAL A 82 4.47 -8.36 6.46
N GLY A 83 5.68 -8.00 6.89
CA GLY A 83 6.75 -8.96 7.07
C GLY A 83 7.44 -9.40 5.80
N GLN A 84 7.31 -8.64 4.72
CA GLN A 84 7.94 -9.01 3.45
C GLN A 84 8.02 -7.80 2.54
N PRO A 85 8.91 -7.86 1.54
CA PRO A 85 8.97 -6.78 0.55
C PRO A 85 7.66 -6.70 -0.24
N VAL A 86 7.27 -5.49 -0.59
CA VAL A 86 6.05 -5.23 -1.33
C VAL A 86 6.42 -4.50 -2.62
N ASP A 87 5.61 -4.71 -3.65
CA ASP A 87 5.85 -4.07 -4.95
C ASP A 87 6.05 -2.57 -4.78
N ARG A 88 7.06 -2.04 -5.46
CA ARG A 88 7.40 -0.62 -5.32
C ARG A 88 6.33 0.31 -5.89
N CYS A 89 5.37 -0.22 -6.65
CA CYS A 89 4.24 0.60 -7.07
C CYS A 89 3.51 1.23 -5.89
N LEU A 90 3.51 0.53 -4.76
CA LEU A 90 2.91 1.09 -3.55
C LEU A 90 3.68 2.33 -3.07
N LEU A 91 5.01 2.28 -3.12
CA LEU A 91 5.83 3.44 -2.78
C LEU A 91 5.51 4.61 -3.70
N TYR A 92 5.40 4.33 -5.00
CA TYR A 92 5.10 5.40 -5.96
C TYR A 92 3.75 6.02 -5.67
N THR A 93 2.78 5.19 -5.33
CA THR A 93 1.45 5.68 -4.95
C THR A 93 1.53 6.50 -3.66
N PHE A 94 2.34 6.09 -2.71
CA PHE A 94 2.53 6.86 -1.47
C PHE A 94 3.16 8.22 -1.76
N ARG A 95 4.13 8.27 -2.68
CA ARG A 95 4.73 9.55 -3.07
C ARG A 95 3.66 10.48 -3.64
N CYS A 96 2.83 9.96 -4.52
CA CYS A 96 1.75 10.71 -5.12
C CYS A 96 0.75 11.17 -4.05
N ALA A 97 0.43 10.30 -3.11
CA ALA A 97 -0.52 10.61 -2.05
C ALA A 97 -0.02 11.72 -1.13
N VAL A 98 1.26 11.66 -0.76
CA VAL A 98 1.83 12.69 0.09
C VAL A 98 1.86 14.03 -0.66
N TYR A 99 2.20 13.98 -1.94
CA TYR A 99 2.18 15.19 -2.76
C TYR A 99 0.77 15.80 -2.79
N TYR A 100 -0.24 14.96 -3.04
CA TYR A 100 -1.62 15.42 -3.10
C TYR A 100 -2.03 16.10 -1.80
N ALA A 101 -1.65 15.50 -0.67
CA ALA A 101 -2.03 16.02 0.63
C ALA A 101 -1.27 17.30 0.99
N SER A 102 -0.06 17.47 0.46
CA SER A 102 0.84 18.55 0.85
C SER A 102 0.75 19.77 -0.06
N ALA A 103 0.35 19.59 -1.31
CA ALA A 103 0.35 20.69 -2.27
C ALA A 103 -0.92 21.52 -2.14
N ALA A 104 -0.78 22.84 -2.15
CA ALA A 104 -1.92 23.73 -2.09
C ALA A 104 -2.76 23.63 -3.37
N ALA A 105 -2.08 23.47 -4.52
CA ALA A 105 -2.75 23.35 -5.81
C ALA A 105 -2.04 22.27 -6.61
N PRO A 106 -2.43 20.99 -6.39
CA PRO A 106 -1.74 19.89 -7.05
C PRO A 106 -1.81 19.97 -8.56
N GLU A 107 -0.68 19.70 -9.21
CA GLU A 107 -0.60 19.65 -10.65
C GLU A 107 -1.19 18.34 -11.14
N PRO A 108 -2.10 18.35 -12.13
CA PRO A 108 -2.73 17.10 -12.58
C PRO A 108 -1.75 16.02 -13.00
N GLU A 109 -0.64 16.38 -13.67
CA GLU A 109 0.35 15.38 -14.07
C GLU A 109 1.02 14.73 -12.89
N MET A 110 1.15 15.44 -11.79
CA MET A 110 1.77 14.91 -10.59
C MET A 110 0.82 14.07 -9.76
N LEU A 111 -0.45 13.96 -10.18
CA LEU A 111 -1.41 13.10 -9.51
C LEU A 111 -1.49 11.72 -10.16
N LYS A 112 -0.62 11.45 -11.12
CA LYS A 112 -0.51 10.15 -11.75
C LYS A 112 0.64 9.42 -11.08
N TRP A 113 0.33 8.33 -10.37
CA TRP A 113 1.34 7.67 -9.53
C TRP A 113 2.55 7.21 -10.33
N TRP A 114 2.36 6.86 -11.61
CA TRP A 114 3.48 6.36 -12.41
C TRP A 114 4.49 7.45 -12.74
N ASN A 115 4.14 8.71 -12.52
CA ASN A 115 5.09 9.80 -12.68
C ASN A 115 5.98 9.95 -11.45
N TRP A 116 5.79 9.09 -10.43
CA TRP A 116 6.59 9.11 -9.21
C TRP A 116 7.54 7.93 -9.11
N LYS A 117 7.71 7.18 -10.20
CA LYS A 117 8.69 6.11 -10.23
C LYS A 117 10.08 6.68 -9.95
N ASP A 118 10.96 5.82 -9.45
CA ASP A 118 12.28 6.24 -9.02
C ASP A 118 13.03 7.08 -10.06
N ASP A 119 12.91 6.72 -11.32
CA ASP A 119 13.65 7.42 -12.37
C ASP A 119 12.76 8.27 -13.27
N ALA A 120 11.53 8.53 -12.87
CA ALA A 120 10.62 9.34 -13.67
C ALA A 120 11.06 10.80 -13.64
N PRO A 121 11.19 11.46 -14.82
CA PRO A 121 11.61 12.86 -14.86
C PRO A 121 10.72 13.79 -14.04
N ALA A 122 9.41 13.56 -14.05
CA ALA A 122 8.51 14.42 -13.30
C ALA A 122 8.76 14.34 -11.81
N ALA A 123 9.04 13.15 -11.30
CA ALA A 123 9.33 12.98 -9.88
C ALA A 123 10.64 13.67 -9.50
N VAL A 124 11.64 13.53 -10.35
CA VAL A 124 12.92 14.17 -10.10
C VAL A 124 12.76 15.70 -10.09
N ALA A 125 11.99 16.21 -11.04
CA ALA A 125 11.76 17.65 -11.12
C ALA A 125 11.00 18.17 -9.90
N ALA A 126 10.19 17.32 -9.27
CA ALA A 126 9.44 17.69 -8.08
C ALA A 126 10.26 17.55 -6.81
N GLY A 127 11.53 17.20 -6.92
CA GLY A 127 12.39 17.08 -5.76
C GLY A 127 12.42 15.69 -5.12
N VAL A 128 11.78 14.73 -5.76
CA VAL A 128 11.82 13.36 -5.27
C VAL A 128 13.15 12.73 -5.68
N ARG A 129 13.85 12.16 -4.74
CA ARG A 129 15.14 11.57 -5.02
C ARG A 129 14.95 10.11 -5.40
N PRO A 130 15.56 9.67 -6.52
CA PRO A 130 15.49 8.26 -6.89
C PRO A 130 16.14 7.41 -5.80
N VAL A 131 15.47 6.34 -5.44
CA VAL A 131 15.96 5.46 -4.37
C VAL A 131 17.22 4.75 -4.82
N ASN A 132 17.32 4.49 -6.12
CA ASN A 132 18.46 3.75 -6.63
C ASN A 132 19.43 4.64 -7.34
N SER A 133 19.42 5.85 -7.00
CA SER A 133 20.36 6.75 -7.60
C SER A 133 21.75 6.31 -7.29
N ARG A 134 21.57 5.56 -7.58
CA ARG A 134 22.14 4.93 -7.23
C ARG A 134 22.17 3.89 -7.55
N LYS A 135 21.83 3.82 -8.19
CA LYS A 135 21.67 3.07 -8.42
C LYS A 135 21.90 2.64 -8.59
N SER A 136 22.05 3.01 -8.62
CA SER A 136 22.19 2.92 -8.60
C SER A 136 22.58 2.37 -8.74
N ARG A 137 22.92 2.35 -9.16
CA ARG A 137 23.21 2.05 -9.22
C ARG A 137 23.70 1.37 -9.07
N ILE A 138 23.91 1.23 -9.16
CA ILE A 138 24.11 0.86 -8.96
C ILE A 138 24.17 0.14 -9.14
N ARG A 139 24.35 -0.10 -9.57
CA ARG A 139 24.25 -0.58 -9.78
C ARG A 139 24.66 -0.87 -10.07
#